data_2a48eecb4fdabfc82482d5e8b3e2b655
#
_entry.id   2a48eecb4fdabfc82482d5e8b3e2b655
#
_cell.length_a   1.000
_cell.length_b   1.000
_cell.length_c   1.000
_cell.angle_alpha   90.00
_cell.angle_beta   90.00
_cell.angle_gamma   90.00
#
_symmetry.space_group_name_H-M   'P 1'
#
loop_
_entity.id
_entity.type
_entity.pdbx_description
1 polymer ?
#
loop_
_entity_poly.entity_id
_entity_poly.type
_entity_poly.pdbx_seq_one_letter_code
_entity_poly.pdbx_strand_id
1 'polypeptide(L)'
;IDPVVGGRHPGLGTRNALIRLGARRYFEIIGPDPDREFDGLPTVVGLDTLDKPRLASWAAHSDNIETTLRLAGTGGVDLGDAVGGTRETTDGAVLSWTYTDPYRDRLAGAIPFFIDWGHGTHPADDLPDGCSLTDLRIEHPDPETVRAALQTFGIKMSVSFGPATRLLAHIETPNGTVTLN
;
A
#
# COMPACT_ATOMS: atom_id res chain seq x y z
N ILE A 1 17.70 3.15 -10.57
CA ILE A 1 17.54 3.72 -9.20
C ILE A 1 17.46 2.56 -8.24
N ASP A 2 18.29 2.60 -7.21
CA ASP A 2 18.27 1.61 -6.15
C ASP A 2 17.21 1.98 -5.11
N PRO A 3 16.47 0.99 -4.55
CA PRO A 3 15.57 1.22 -3.44
C PRO A 3 16.33 1.71 -2.20
N VAL A 4 15.76 2.67 -1.50
CA VAL A 4 16.30 3.14 -0.21
C VAL A 4 15.72 2.26 0.90
N VAL A 5 16.57 1.73 1.76
CA VAL A 5 16.14 0.95 2.93
C VAL A 5 15.29 1.85 3.83
N GLY A 6 14.05 1.44 4.05
CA GLY A 6 13.08 2.22 4.81
C GLY A 6 13.16 1.96 6.31
N GLY A 7 13.19 0.69 6.71
CA GLY A 7 13.26 0.31 8.12
C GLY A 7 12.48 -0.96 8.44
N ARG A 8 12.23 -1.14 9.72
CA ARG A 8 11.58 -2.33 10.30
C ARG A 8 10.21 -1.96 10.86
N HIS A 9 9.28 -2.91 10.77
CA HIS A 9 7.96 -2.84 11.41
C HIS A 9 7.90 -3.93 12.50
N PRO A 10 8.37 -3.67 13.71
CA PRO A 10 8.52 -4.71 14.73
C PRO A 10 7.20 -5.45 15.01
N GLY A 11 6.09 -4.72 15.13
CA GLY A 11 4.77 -5.30 15.38
C GLY A 11 4.21 -6.16 14.22
N LEU A 12 4.75 -6.03 13.00
CA LEU A 12 4.34 -6.80 11.83
C LEU A 12 5.37 -7.87 11.44
N GLY A 13 6.58 -7.83 12.01
CA GLY A 13 7.69 -8.72 11.63
C GLY A 13 8.16 -8.54 10.20
N THR A 14 8.04 -7.33 9.65
CA THR A 14 8.43 -6.98 8.28
C THR A 14 9.48 -5.88 8.25
N ARG A 15 10.17 -5.80 7.12
CA ARG A 15 11.03 -4.68 6.75
C ARG A 15 10.71 -4.23 5.35
N ASN A 16 11.08 -3.00 5.01
CA ASN A 16 10.81 -2.45 3.69
C ASN A 16 12.00 -1.69 3.06
N ALA A 17 11.88 -1.48 1.78
CA ALA A 17 12.67 -0.52 1.01
C ALA A 17 11.72 0.26 0.09
N LEU A 18 12.06 1.52 -0.19
CA LEU A 18 11.18 2.47 -0.84
C LEU A 18 11.82 3.05 -2.10
N ILE A 19 11.00 3.29 -3.11
CA ILE A 19 11.35 4.06 -4.31
C ILE A 19 10.34 5.20 -4.46
N ARG A 20 10.81 6.44 -4.60
CA ARG A 20 9.92 7.59 -4.87
C ARG A 20 9.28 7.47 -6.25
N LEU A 21 7.96 7.71 -6.31
CA LEU A 21 7.15 7.68 -7.54
C LEU A 21 6.48 9.02 -7.83
N GLY A 22 7.02 10.11 -7.31
CA GLY A 22 6.49 11.47 -7.41
C GLY A 22 6.22 12.11 -6.05
N ALA A 23 5.59 13.28 -6.04
CA ALA A 23 5.26 13.99 -4.81
C ALA A 23 4.33 13.16 -3.93
N ARG A 24 4.76 12.88 -2.69
CA ARG A 24 4.02 12.08 -1.70
C ARG A 24 3.54 10.71 -2.23
N ARG A 25 4.34 10.10 -3.11
CA ARG A 25 4.09 8.77 -3.67
C ARG A 25 5.37 7.95 -3.61
N TYR A 26 5.23 6.70 -3.23
CA TYR A 26 6.34 5.75 -3.22
C TYR A 26 5.85 4.34 -3.57
N PHE A 27 6.76 3.56 -4.08
CA PHE A 27 6.65 2.12 -4.19
C PHE A 27 7.34 1.50 -2.99
N GLU A 28 6.66 0.60 -2.31
CA GLU A 28 7.18 -0.11 -1.17
C GLU A 28 7.45 -1.57 -1.53
N ILE A 29 8.69 -1.98 -1.35
CA ILE A 29 9.09 -3.37 -1.39
C ILE A 29 9.10 -3.86 0.05
N ILE A 30 8.13 -4.70 0.41
CA ILE A 30 7.98 -5.22 1.76
C ILE A 30 8.26 -6.72 1.79
N GLY A 31 8.93 -7.19 2.83
CA GLY A 31 9.24 -8.60 3.04
C GLY A 31 9.40 -8.94 4.51
N PRO A 32 9.51 -10.25 4.83
CA PRO A 32 9.76 -10.67 6.21
C PRO A 32 11.07 -10.09 6.75
N ASP A 33 11.03 -9.63 8.00
CA ASP A 33 12.23 -9.27 8.72
C ASP A 33 12.91 -10.57 9.22
N PRO A 34 14.19 -10.83 8.89
CA PRO A 34 14.88 -12.02 9.37
C PRO A 34 15.04 -12.04 10.88
N ASP A 35 15.09 -10.85 11.52
CA ASP A 35 15.28 -10.68 12.97
C ASP A 35 13.94 -10.49 13.71
N ARG A 36 12.81 -10.88 13.13
CA ARG A 36 11.50 -10.78 13.80
C ARG A 36 11.43 -11.65 15.05
N GLU A 37 10.62 -11.22 16.01
CA GLU A 37 10.53 -11.85 17.34
C GLU A 37 9.57 -13.05 17.41
N PHE A 38 8.92 -13.43 16.32
CA PHE A 38 7.96 -14.55 16.27
C PHE A 38 8.31 -15.54 15.17
N ASP A 39 7.87 -16.78 15.36
CA ASP A 39 8.02 -17.84 14.36
C ASP A 39 7.01 -17.69 13.21
N GLY A 40 7.40 -18.21 12.04
CA GLY A 40 6.56 -18.17 10.84
C GLY A 40 6.76 -16.92 9.99
N LEU A 41 5.94 -16.76 8.97
CA LEU A 41 5.94 -15.60 8.07
C LEU A 41 4.88 -14.58 8.49
N PRO A 42 5.15 -13.29 8.31
CA PRO A 42 4.14 -12.25 8.50
C PRO A 42 2.94 -12.48 7.58
N THR A 43 1.72 -12.31 8.10
CA THR A 43 0.48 -12.50 7.33
C THR A 43 -0.02 -11.21 6.69
N VAL A 44 0.54 -10.06 7.07
CA VAL A 44 0.16 -8.76 6.50
C VAL A 44 0.35 -8.77 4.98
N VAL A 45 -0.62 -8.24 4.26
CA VAL A 45 -0.72 -8.22 2.79
C VAL A 45 -0.52 -9.61 2.13
N GLY A 46 -0.73 -10.69 2.86
CA GLY A 46 -0.64 -12.06 2.37
C GLY A 46 0.79 -12.56 2.13
N LEU A 47 1.79 -12.01 2.85
CA LEU A 47 3.19 -12.40 2.69
C LEU A 47 3.46 -13.88 2.97
N ASP A 48 2.69 -14.49 3.86
CA ASP A 48 2.78 -15.91 4.22
C ASP A 48 2.34 -16.86 3.10
N THR A 49 1.61 -16.36 2.12
CA THR A 49 1.05 -17.13 0.99
C THR A 49 1.71 -16.81 -0.35
N LEU A 50 2.68 -15.89 -0.39
CA LEU A 50 3.34 -15.51 -1.63
C LEU A 50 4.39 -16.55 -2.04
N ASP A 51 4.25 -17.08 -3.24
CA ASP A 51 5.24 -17.93 -3.92
C ASP A 51 6.30 -17.12 -4.70
N LYS A 52 5.96 -15.88 -5.06
CA LYS A 52 6.81 -14.94 -5.79
C LYS A 52 6.41 -13.48 -5.53
N PRO A 53 7.33 -12.53 -5.72
CA PRO A 53 7.00 -11.10 -5.62
C PRO A 53 5.88 -10.71 -6.60
N ARG A 54 4.93 -9.91 -6.12
CA ARG A 54 3.83 -9.31 -6.91
C ARG A 54 3.35 -8.02 -6.27
N LEU A 55 2.56 -7.24 -6.99
CA LEU A 55 1.78 -6.15 -6.40
C LEU A 55 0.66 -6.76 -5.55
N ALA A 56 0.81 -6.70 -4.23
CA ALA A 56 -0.11 -7.34 -3.29
C ALA A 56 -1.20 -6.39 -2.80
N SER A 57 -0.92 -5.10 -2.70
CA SER A 57 -1.83 -4.09 -2.16
C SER A 57 -1.41 -2.69 -2.60
N TRP A 58 -2.26 -1.72 -2.34
CA TRP A 58 -1.97 -0.30 -2.52
C TRP A 58 -2.64 0.53 -1.44
N ALA A 59 -2.09 1.71 -1.18
CA ALA A 59 -2.59 2.63 -0.20
C ALA A 59 -3.12 3.90 -0.87
N ALA A 60 -4.17 4.48 -0.28
CA ALA A 60 -4.62 5.82 -0.58
C ALA A 60 -4.42 6.72 0.64
N HIS A 61 -4.10 8.00 0.37
CA HIS A 61 -3.98 8.98 1.43
C HIS A 61 -5.34 9.30 2.08
N SER A 62 -5.31 9.52 3.38
CA SER A 62 -6.44 10.04 4.16
C SER A 62 -5.94 11.18 5.05
N ASP A 63 -6.68 12.28 5.11
CA ASP A 63 -6.43 13.36 6.09
C ASP A 63 -7.04 13.04 7.46
N ASN A 64 -7.93 12.04 7.54
CA ASN A 64 -8.57 11.60 8.77
C ASN A 64 -9.19 10.21 8.60
N ILE A 65 -8.60 9.21 9.24
CA ILE A 65 -9.01 7.81 9.12
C ILE A 65 -10.44 7.57 9.61
N GLU A 66 -10.88 8.20 10.70
CA GLU A 66 -12.23 8.02 11.21
C GLU A 66 -13.30 8.53 10.22
N THR A 67 -13.00 9.63 9.54
CA THR A 67 -13.87 10.16 8.49
C THR A 67 -13.92 9.19 7.31
N THR A 68 -12.78 8.61 6.93
CA THR A 68 -12.71 7.61 5.86
C THR A 68 -13.48 6.34 6.23
N LEU A 69 -13.38 5.86 7.48
CA LEU A 69 -14.13 4.68 7.94
C LEU A 69 -15.65 4.94 7.94
N ARG A 70 -16.10 6.12 8.36
CA ARG A 70 -17.54 6.48 8.26
C ARG A 70 -18.03 6.50 6.82
N LEU A 71 -17.23 7.05 5.92
CA LEU A 71 -17.56 7.08 4.49
C LEU A 71 -17.63 5.67 3.91
N ALA A 72 -16.67 4.80 4.27
CA ALA A 72 -16.65 3.39 3.89
C ALA A 72 -17.94 2.67 4.34
N GLY A 73 -18.32 2.82 5.61
CA GLY A 73 -19.57 2.23 6.14
C GLY A 73 -20.81 2.69 5.41
N THR A 74 -20.89 3.99 5.03
CA THR A 74 -22.00 4.52 4.24
C THR A 74 -22.05 3.89 2.83
N GLY A 75 -20.89 3.61 2.24
CA GLY A 75 -20.76 2.98 0.92
C GLY A 75 -20.80 1.44 0.95
N GLY A 76 -20.99 0.84 2.14
CA GLY A 76 -21.01 -0.63 2.29
C GLY A 76 -19.63 -1.29 2.12
N VAL A 77 -18.54 -0.53 2.32
CA VAL A 77 -17.17 -1.03 2.24
C VAL A 77 -16.63 -1.28 3.65
N ASP A 78 -16.23 -2.51 3.95
CA ASP A 78 -15.59 -2.85 5.23
C ASP A 78 -14.07 -2.63 5.15
N LEU A 79 -13.57 -1.62 5.84
CA LEU A 79 -12.14 -1.33 5.98
C LEU A 79 -11.57 -1.72 7.36
N GLY A 80 -12.38 -2.36 8.23
CA GLY A 80 -12.02 -2.66 9.61
C GLY A 80 -11.91 -1.41 10.48
N ASP A 81 -11.09 -1.48 11.51
CA ASP A 81 -10.88 -0.42 12.47
C ASP A 81 -9.67 0.46 12.11
N ALA A 82 -9.55 1.61 12.76
CA ALA A 82 -8.34 2.42 12.74
C ALA A 82 -7.23 1.73 13.56
N VAL A 83 -6.06 1.59 12.96
CA VAL A 83 -4.89 0.94 13.58
C VAL A 83 -3.70 1.91 13.55
N GLY A 84 -2.95 1.97 14.64
CA GLY A 84 -1.67 2.69 14.68
C GLY A 84 -0.56 1.85 14.09
N GLY A 85 0.27 2.45 13.26
CA GLY A 85 1.49 1.82 12.73
C GLY A 85 2.73 2.59 13.14
N THR A 86 3.85 1.89 13.27
CA THR A 86 5.17 2.48 13.52
C THR A 86 6.23 1.81 12.67
N ARG A 87 7.26 2.55 12.34
CA ARG A 87 8.47 2.04 11.69
C ARG A 87 9.69 2.72 12.28
N GLU A 88 10.66 1.94 12.68
CA GLU A 88 11.98 2.43 13.02
C GLU A 88 12.79 2.62 11.74
N THR A 89 13.33 3.82 11.56
CA THR A 89 14.20 4.17 10.44
C THR A 89 15.64 3.71 10.70
N THR A 90 16.48 3.70 9.67
CA THR A 90 17.88 3.23 9.78
C THR A 90 18.75 4.10 10.68
N ASP A 91 18.35 5.33 10.96
CA ASP A 91 19.01 6.27 11.87
C ASP A 91 18.39 6.25 13.29
N GLY A 92 17.44 5.34 13.55
CA GLY A 92 16.82 5.13 14.87
C GLY A 92 15.64 6.05 15.16
N ALA A 93 15.20 6.89 14.22
CA ALA A 93 13.97 7.65 14.39
C ALA A 93 12.74 6.73 14.25
N VAL A 94 11.62 7.11 14.87
CA VAL A 94 10.36 6.38 14.75
C VAL A 94 9.37 7.21 13.96
N LEU A 95 8.93 6.69 12.82
CA LEU A 95 7.77 7.19 12.09
C LEU A 95 6.51 6.53 12.64
N SER A 96 5.44 7.29 12.75
CA SER A 96 4.13 6.80 13.16
C SER A 96 3.03 7.31 12.21
N TRP A 97 2.02 6.49 12.03
CA TRP A 97 0.85 6.82 11.21
C TRP A 97 -0.40 6.13 11.75
N THR A 98 -1.54 6.52 11.26
CA THR A 98 -2.79 5.79 11.46
C THR A 98 -3.28 5.27 10.12
N TYR A 99 -3.80 4.05 10.07
CA TYR A 99 -4.30 3.46 8.84
C TYR A 99 -5.50 2.54 9.10
N THR A 100 -6.23 2.18 8.05
CA THR A 100 -7.32 1.21 8.16
C THR A 100 -6.74 -0.19 8.25
N ASP A 101 -7.47 -1.12 8.87
CA ASP A 101 -6.99 -2.47 9.19
C ASP A 101 -6.32 -3.16 7.98
N PRO A 102 -5.01 -3.44 8.03
CA PRO A 102 -4.27 -4.03 6.92
C PRO A 102 -4.62 -5.52 6.68
N TYR A 103 -5.28 -6.17 7.64
CA TYR A 103 -5.65 -7.59 7.55
C TYR A 103 -7.05 -7.81 6.97
N ARG A 104 -7.82 -6.75 6.74
CA ARG A 104 -9.13 -6.88 6.10
C ARG A 104 -8.99 -7.34 4.66
N ASP A 105 -9.89 -8.25 4.27
CA ASP A 105 -10.07 -8.54 2.86
C ASP A 105 -10.71 -7.33 2.17
N ARG A 106 -9.98 -6.78 1.25
CA ARG A 106 -10.36 -5.63 0.42
C ARG A 106 -10.49 -6.05 -1.03
N LEU A 107 -11.33 -7.07 -1.30
CA LEU A 107 -11.48 -7.66 -2.62
C LEU A 107 -10.12 -8.11 -3.19
N ALA A 108 -9.40 -8.90 -2.41
CA ALA A 108 -8.06 -9.40 -2.73
C ALA A 108 -7.06 -8.29 -3.10
N GLY A 109 -7.13 -7.14 -2.44
CA GLY A 109 -6.25 -5.99 -2.65
C GLY A 109 -6.71 -4.98 -3.72
N ALA A 110 -7.87 -5.19 -4.36
CA ALA A 110 -8.43 -4.23 -5.32
C ALA A 110 -8.81 -2.89 -4.66
N ILE A 111 -9.32 -2.92 -3.44
CA ILE A 111 -9.61 -1.71 -2.66
C ILE A 111 -8.37 -1.34 -1.83
N PRO A 112 -7.99 -0.05 -1.76
CA PRO A 112 -6.84 0.36 -0.96
C PRO A 112 -7.11 0.21 0.54
N PHE A 113 -6.06 0.08 1.32
CA PHE A 113 -6.11 0.60 2.67
C PHE A 113 -5.83 2.12 2.65
N PHE A 114 -6.29 2.82 3.66
CA PHE A 114 -6.07 4.26 3.77
C PHE A 114 -5.06 4.54 4.86
N ILE A 115 -4.19 5.52 4.62
CA ILE A 115 -3.13 5.88 5.55
C ILE A 115 -3.10 7.40 5.76
N ASP A 116 -3.05 7.78 7.02
CA ASP A 116 -2.88 9.16 7.49
C ASP A 116 -1.49 9.28 8.14
N TRP A 117 -0.60 10.04 7.50
CA TRP A 117 0.74 10.34 8.00
C TRP A 117 0.76 11.49 9.01
N GLY A 118 -0.41 12.08 9.31
CA GLY A 118 -0.53 13.26 10.16
C GLY A 118 0.23 14.46 9.61
N HIS A 119 0.82 15.22 10.51
CA HIS A 119 1.62 16.42 10.18
C HIS A 119 3.13 16.14 10.07
N GLY A 120 3.53 14.87 10.17
CA GLY A 120 4.94 14.47 10.09
C GLY A 120 5.49 14.47 8.65
N THR A 121 6.78 14.17 8.55
CA THR A 121 7.46 13.99 7.25
C THR A 121 6.89 12.76 6.54
N HIS A 122 6.50 12.94 5.28
CA HIS A 122 6.01 11.83 4.47
C HIS A 122 7.21 10.98 3.99
N PRO A 123 7.13 9.64 3.99
CA PRO A 123 8.26 8.78 3.62
C PRO A 123 8.89 9.06 2.25
N ALA A 124 8.14 9.65 1.32
CA ALA A 124 8.66 10.00 0.00
C ALA A 124 9.43 11.32 -0.05
N ASP A 125 9.39 12.15 1.01
CA ASP A 125 9.95 13.51 0.93
C ASP A 125 11.48 13.48 0.84
N ASP A 126 12.12 12.52 1.52
CA ASP A 126 13.59 12.38 1.56
C ASP A 126 14.13 11.32 0.57
N LEU A 127 13.27 10.74 -0.27
CA LEU A 127 13.70 9.74 -1.26
C LEU A 127 14.20 10.43 -2.54
N PRO A 128 15.25 9.85 -3.18
CA PRO A 128 15.74 10.34 -4.46
C PRO A 128 14.67 10.34 -5.55
N ASP A 129 14.64 11.38 -6.37
CA ASP A 129 13.82 11.45 -7.58
C ASP A 129 14.33 10.53 -8.69
N GLY A 130 13.49 10.26 -9.68
CA GLY A 130 13.87 9.59 -10.91
C GLY A 130 12.90 8.53 -11.41
N CYS A 131 11.88 8.17 -10.62
CA CYS A 131 10.76 7.36 -11.09
C CYS A 131 9.45 8.09 -10.92
N SER A 132 8.46 7.77 -11.76
CA SER A 132 7.10 8.27 -11.62
C SER A 132 6.06 7.20 -11.94
N LEU A 133 5.03 7.11 -11.09
CA LEU A 133 3.85 6.32 -11.37
C LEU A 133 2.99 7.04 -12.40
N THR A 134 2.91 6.49 -13.60
CA THR A 134 2.13 7.08 -14.70
C THR A 134 0.71 6.52 -14.77
N ASP A 135 0.53 5.27 -14.34
CA ASP A 135 -0.79 4.63 -14.34
C ASP A 135 -0.85 3.49 -13.33
N LEU A 136 -2.02 3.31 -12.70
CA LEU A 136 -2.35 2.18 -11.86
C LEU A 136 -3.73 1.67 -12.28
N ARG A 137 -3.82 0.39 -12.60
CA ARG A 137 -5.04 -0.27 -13.05
C ARG A 137 -5.35 -1.49 -12.21
N ILE A 138 -6.62 -1.86 -12.22
CA ILE A 138 -7.12 -3.04 -11.53
C ILE A 138 -7.81 -3.96 -12.53
N GLU A 139 -7.47 -5.23 -12.50
CA GLU A 139 -8.28 -6.29 -13.07
C GLU A 139 -8.98 -7.04 -11.94
N HIS A 140 -10.28 -7.36 -12.11
CA HIS A 140 -11.06 -8.07 -11.11
C HIS A 140 -12.19 -8.87 -11.75
N PRO A 141 -12.57 -10.05 -11.19
CA PRO A 141 -13.71 -10.84 -11.71
C PRO A 141 -15.04 -10.10 -11.65
N ASP A 142 -15.22 -9.21 -10.70
CA ASP A 142 -16.37 -8.31 -10.58
C ASP A 142 -15.91 -6.84 -10.57
N PRO A 143 -15.68 -6.23 -11.75
CA PRO A 143 -15.18 -4.87 -11.85
C PRO A 143 -16.21 -3.81 -11.39
N GLU A 144 -17.51 -4.11 -11.45
CA GLU A 144 -18.54 -3.16 -11.05
C GLU A 144 -18.54 -2.95 -9.53
N THR A 145 -18.42 -4.03 -8.76
CA THR A 145 -18.29 -3.94 -7.30
C THR A 145 -17.05 -3.13 -6.91
N VAL A 146 -15.92 -3.34 -7.59
CA VAL A 146 -14.70 -2.55 -7.33
C VAL A 146 -14.91 -1.07 -7.67
N ARG A 147 -15.53 -0.76 -8.82
CA ARG A 147 -15.82 0.64 -9.21
C ARG A 147 -16.72 1.34 -8.21
N ALA A 148 -17.79 0.67 -7.78
CA ALA A 148 -18.71 1.22 -6.78
C ALA A 148 -18.00 1.51 -5.46
N ALA A 149 -17.18 0.59 -4.98
CA ALA A 149 -16.39 0.78 -3.76
C ALA A 149 -15.40 1.97 -3.90
N LEU A 150 -14.65 2.05 -5.00
CA LEU A 150 -13.71 3.17 -5.25
C LEU A 150 -14.43 4.51 -5.37
N GLN A 151 -15.63 4.53 -5.96
CA GLN A 151 -16.45 5.73 -6.09
C GLN A 151 -16.88 6.28 -4.73
N THR A 152 -17.08 5.43 -3.71
CA THR A 152 -17.36 5.85 -2.32
C THR A 152 -16.30 6.83 -1.80
N PHE A 153 -15.05 6.66 -2.22
CA PHE A 153 -13.92 7.50 -1.83
C PHE A 153 -13.55 8.56 -2.87
N GLY A 154 -14.33 8.70 -3.94
CA GLY A 154 -14.00 9.61 -5.05
C GLY A 154 -12.77 9.18 -5.86
N ILE A 155 -12.31 7.96 -5.73
CA ILE A 155 -11.13 7.45 -6.44
C ILE A 155 -11.53 7.09 -7.88
N LYS A 156 -10.89 7.75 -8.83
CA LYS A 156 -11.07 7.49 -10.27
C LYS A 156 -9.89 6.65 -10.76
N MET A 157 -10.16 5.40 -11.08
CA MET A 157 -9.14 4.44 -11.52
C MET A 157 -9.73 3.54 -12.61
N SER A 158 -8.88 3.06 -13.52
CA SER A 158 -9.28 2.08 -14.53
C SER A 158 -9.44 0.71 -13.88
N VAL A 159 -10.65 0.16 -13.97
CA VAL A 159 -10.97 -1.19 -13.49
C VAL A 159 -11.57 -1.97 -14.66
N SER A 160 -10.98 -3.12 -14.97
CA SER A 160 -11.41 -3.99 -16.05
C SER A 160 -11.69 -5.41 -15.56
N PHE A 161 -12.40 -6.18 -16.39
CA PHE A 161 -12.60 -7.60 -16.11
C PHE A 161 -11.26 -8.36 -16.24
N GLY A 162 -11.01 -9.25 -15.29
CA GLY A 162 -9.95 -10.23 -15.31
C GLY A 162 -10.34 -11.49 -14.52
N PRO A 163 -9.75 -12.67 -14.80
CA PRO A 163 -10.13 -13.92 -14.14
C PRO A 163 -9.73 -13.98 -12.66
N ALA A 164 -8.85 -13.11 -12.22
CA ALA A 164 -8.40 -12.94 -10.86
C ALA A 164 -8.06 -11.47 -10.60
N THR A 165 -8.01 -11.07 -9.32
CA THR A 165 -7.57 -9.72 -8.94
C THR A 165 -6.11 -9.52 -9.29
N ARG A 166 -5.80 -8.43 -10.00
CA ARG A 166 -4.45 -8.00 -10.31
C ARG A 166 -4.35 -6.48 -10.25
N LEU A 167 -3.26 -6.02 -9.70
CA LEU A 167 -2.83 -4.63 -9.77
C LEU A 167 -1.78 -4.51 -10.89
N LEU A 168 -1.89 -3.51 -11.74
CA LEU A 168 -0.94 -3.23 -12.81
C LEU A 168 -0.46 -1.79 -12.66
N ALA A 169 0.82 -1.61 -12.39
CA ALA A 169 1.44 -0.30 -12.26
C ALA A 169 2.40 -0.04 -13.42
N HIS A 170 2.24 1.10 -14.09
CA HIS A 170 3.19 1.57 -15.09
C HIS A 170 4.06 2.65 -14.45
N ILE A 171 5.36 2.42 -14.45
CA ILE A 171 6.35 3.28 -13.81
C ILE A 171 7.36 3.73 -14.86
N GLU A 172 7.50 5.02 -15.06
CA GLU A 172 8.61 5.59 -15.80
C GLU A 172 9.86 5.61 -14.94
N THR A 173 10.97 5.16 -15.50
CA THR A 173 12.29 5.13 -14.88
C THR A 173 13.31 5.74 -15.82
N PRO A 174 14.52 6.12 -15.37
CA PRO A 174 15.59 6.58 -16.24
C PRO A 174 15.97 5.61 -17.36
N ASN A 175 15.66 4.34 -17.21
CA ASN A 175 15.98 3.28 -18.18
C ASN A 175 14.77 2.86 -19.05
N GLY A 176 13.67 3.62 -19.00
CA GLY A 176 12.44 3.34 -19.73
C GLY A 176 11.28 2.94 -18.82
N THR A 177 10.15 2.60 -19.43
CA THR A 177 8.92 2.24 -18.71
C THR A 177 8.96 0.79 -18.23
N VAL A 178 8.59 0.57 -16.98
CA VAL A 178 8.44 -0.76 -16.36
C VAL A 178 6.97 -0.99 -16.02
N THR A 179 6.47 -2.18 -16.26
CA THR A 179 5.15 -2.62 -15.79
C THR A 179 5.32 -3.66 -14.69
N LEU A 180 4.74 -3.37 -13.52
CA LEU A 180 4.66 -4.30 -12.40
C LEU A 180 3.24 -4.88 -12.30
N ASN A 181 3.13 -6.15 -11.88
CA ASN A 181 1.85 -6.84 -11.67
C ASN A 181 1.94 -7.87 -10.55
#